data_361eea0a8a8e12b534cfa65f8feeeb91
#
_entry.id   361eea0a8a8e12b534cfa65f8feeeb91
#
_cell.length_a   1.000
_cell.length_b   1.000
_cell.length_c   1.000
_cell.angle_alpha   90.00
_cell.angle_beta   90.00
_cell.angle_gamma   90.00
#
_symmetry.space_group_name_H-M   'P 1'
#
loop_
_entity.id
_entity.type
_entity.pdbx_description
1 polymer ?
#
loop_
_entity_poly.entity_id
_entity_poly.type
_entity_poly.pdbx_seq_one_letter_code
_entity_poly.pdbx_strand_id
1 'polypeptide(L)'
;MPGNAFTSLCCLWCKNKLKRVDALRCELKDIQPVTRDGFVFAACTGCLELALWMERNLFPGTVVHPGDCAFNPPWITSVRIRCMYCGAKLTADEKDRHRYFEEPFVSFRGRVRGRCYDCCRNGTRPQYKQGASE
;
A
#
# COMPACT_ATOMS: atom_id res chain seq x y z
N MET A 1 -19.31 -18.92 -10.88
CA MET A 1 -17.99 -18.36 -10.94
C MET A 1 -17.22 -18.72 -9.68
N PRO A 2 -16.07 -19.32 -9.85
CA PRO A 2 -15.30 -19.66 -8.66
C PRO A 2 -14.88 -18.39 -7.94
N GLY A 3 -14.92 -18.42 -6.62
CA GLY A 3 -14.36 -17.35 -5.82
C GLY A 3 -12.85 -17.34 -5.94
N ASN A 4 -12.23 -16.24 -5.56
CA ASN A 4 -10.78 -16.23 -5.48
C ASN A 4 -10.32 -16.91 -4.17
N ALA A 5 -9.00 -17.06 -4.02
CA ALA A 5 -8.44 -17.76 -2.86
C ALA A 5 -8.74 -17.04 -1.53
N PHE A 6 -9.15 -15.79 -1.58
CA PHE A 6 -9.39 -14.98 -0.38
C PHE A 6 -10.80 -15.15 0.19
N THR A 7 -11.73 -15.73 -0.56
CA THR A 7 -13.13 -15.79 -0.14
C THR A 7 -13.35 -16.63 1.12
N SER A 8 -12.45 -17.55 1.42
CA SER A 8 -12.54 -18.42 2.58
C SER A 8 -11.66 -17.96 3.74
N LEU A 9 -10.96 -16.85 3.58
CA LEU A 9 -10.00 -16.37 4.59
C LEU A 9 -10.65 -15.37 5.55
N CYS A 10 -10.03 -15.23 6.72
CA CYS A 10 -10.41 -14.23 7.70
C CYS A 10 -9.37 -13.13 7.73
N CYS A 11 -9.76 -11.98 8.24
CA CYS A 11 -8.84 -10.85 8.43
C CYS A 11 -7.87 -11.16 9.58
N LEU A 12 -6.60 -10.87 9.37
CA LEU A 12 -5.56 -11.09 10.38
C LEU A 12 -5.83 -10.27 11.66
N TRP A 13 -6.38 -9.07 11.52
CA TRP A 13 -6.56 -8.16 12.65
C TRP A 13 -7.91 -8.32 13.35
N CYS A 14 -9.01 -8.26 12.62
CA CYS A 14 -10.34 -8.34 13.23
C CYS A 14 -10.90 -9.75 13.31
N LYS A 15 -10.26 -10.72 12.65
CA LYS A 15 -10.64 -12.15 12.64
C LYS A 15 -11.97 -12.44 11.99
N ASN A 16 -12.65 -11.45 11.45
CA ASN A 16 -13.90 -11.67 10.71
C ASN A 16 -13.60 -12.26 9.34
N LYS A 17 -14.52 -13.10 8.85
CA LYS A 17 -14.41 -13.65 7.51
C LYS A 17 -14.50 -12.51 6.50
N LEU A 18 -13.65 -12.54 5.46
CA LEU A 18 -13.65 -11.54 4.43
C LEU A 18 -14.97 -11.53 3.67
N LYS A 19 -15.51 -10.34 3.44
CA LYS A 19 -16.64 -10.14 2.55
C LYS A 19 -16.18 -10.33 1.12
N ARG A 20 -17.13 -10.55 0.20
CA ARG A 20 -16.76 -10.73 -1.21
C ARG A 20 -15.98 -9.53 -1.76
N VAL A 21 -16.38 -8.33 -1.38
CA VAL A 21 -15.69 -7.13 -1.83
C VAL A 21 -14.26 -7.06 -1.28
N ASP A 22 -14.06 -7.47 -0.03
CA ASP A 22 -12.72 -7.49 0.56
C ASP A 22 -11.84 -8.53 -0.13
N ALA A 23 -12.39 -9.71 -0.42
CA ALA A 23 -11.65 -10.75 -1.13
C ALA A 23 -11.24 -10.28 -2.52
N LEU A 24 -12.14 -9.62 -3.24
CA LEU A 24 -11.82 -9.05 -4.55
C LEU A 24 -10.74 -7.99 -4.45
N ARG A 25 -10.81 -7.13 -3.46
CA ARG A 25 -9.80 -6.09 -3.26
C ARG A 25 -8.44 -6.66 -2.90
N CYS A 26 -8.39 -7.74 -2.11
CA CYS A 26 -7.13 -8.43 -1.83
C CYS A 26 -6.47 -8.92 -3.10
N GLU A 27 -7.26 -9.50 -3.99
CA GLU A 27 -6.74 -9.97 -5.28
C GLU A 27 -6.24 -8.81 -6.14
N LEU A 28 -7.03 -7.76 -6.26
CA LEU A 28 -6.69 -6.59 -7.09
C LEU A 28 -5.46 -5.85 -6.55
N LYS A 29 -5.29 -5.81 -5.25
CA LYS A 29 -4.16 -5.13 -4.60
C LYS A 29 -2.94 -6.02 -4.46
N ASP A 30 -3.03 -7.27 -4.88
CA ASP A 30 -1.96 -8.25 -4.71
C ASP A 30 -1.53 -8.38 -3.24
N ILE A 31 -2.51 -8.48 -2.36
CA ILE A 31 -2.25 -8.69 -0.93
C ILE A 31 -1.72 -10.11 -0.73
N GLN A 32 -0.65 -10.26 0.04
CA GLN A 32 -0.04 -11.55 0.31
C GLN A 32 -0.68 -12.16 1.56
N PRO A 33 -1.23 -13.38 1.46
CA PRO A 33 -1.75 -14.06 2.64
C PRO A 33 -0.66 -14.28 3.69
N VAL A 34 -1.04 -14.24 4.96
CA VAL A 34 -0.12 -14.39 6.08
C VAL A 34 -0.55 -15.60 6.90
N THR A 35 0.42 -16.45 7.24
CA THR A 35 0.17 -17.61 8.09
C THR A 35 0.50 -17.30 9.53
N ARG A 36 -0.45 -17.58 10.43
CA ARG A 36 -0.27 -17.44 11.88
C ARG A 36 -0.90 -18.64 12.57
N ASP A 37 -0.14 -19.34 13.39
CA ASP A 37 -0.62 -20.47 14.19
C ASP A 37 -1.30 -21.54 13.34
N GLY A 38 -0.77 -21.78 12.15
CA GLY A 38 -1.31 -22.79 11.23
C GLY A 38 -2.50 -22.33 10.40
N PHE A 39 -2.98 -21.13 10.59
CA PHE A 39 -4.09 -20.56 9.82
C PHE A 39 -3.60 -19.50 8.85
N VAL A 40 -4.28 -19.37 7.72
CA VAL A 40 -3.95 -18.39 6.69
C VAL A 40 -4.94 -17.24 6.79
N PHE A 41 -4.40 -16.03 6.84
CA PHE A 41 -5.19 -14.79 6.97
C PHE A 41 -4.89 -13.83 5.83
N ALA A 42 -5.83 -12.95 5.56
CA ALA A 42 -5.62 -11.81 4.67
C ALA A 42 -6.01 -10.53 5.42
N ALA A 43 -6.42 -9.48 4.72
CA ALA A 43 -6.78 -8.23 5.35
C ALA A 43 -8.10 -7.72 4.77
N CYS A 44 -9.05 -7.34 5.64
CA CYS A 44 -10.23 -6.63 5.17
C CYS A 44 -9.84 -5.18 4.86
N THR A 45 -10.63 -4.53 4.02
CA THR A 45 -10.33 -3.16 3.58
C THR A 45 -10.19 -2.20 4.74
N GLY A 46 -11.12 -2.26 5.70
CA GLY A 46 -11.11 -1.34 6.84
C GLY A 46 -9.87 -1.48 7.71
N CYS A 47 -9.48 -2.73 8.02
CA CYS A 47 -8.30 -2.97 8.85
C CYS A 47 -7.02 -2.59 8.12
N LEU A 48 -6.94 -2.88 6.83
CA LEU A 48 -5.76 -2.51 6.04
C LEU A 48 -5.59 -1.00 5.99
N GLU A 49 -6.66 -0.27 5.71
CA GLU A 49 -6.59 1.18 5.65
C GLU A 49 -6.27 1.79 7.01
N LEU A 50 -6.81 1.22 8.07
CA LEU A 50 -6.47 1.66 9.43
C LEU A 50 -4.98 1.43 9.73
N ALA A 51 -4.46 0.26 9.39
CA ALA A 51 -3.04 -0.03 9.61
C ALA A 51 -2.15 0.95 8.86
N LEU A 52 -2.52 1.29 7.63
CA LEU A 52 -1.76 2.26 6.84
C LEU A 52 -1.89 3.68 7.40
N TRP A 53 -3.06 4.04 7.90
CA TRP A 53 -3.25 5.32 8.59
C TRP A 53 -2.34 5.43 9.81
N MET A 54 -2.27 4.35 10.60
CA MET A 54 -1.40 4.30 11.78
C MET A 54 0.07 4.43 11.36
N GLU A 55 0.48 3.74 10.30
CA GLU A 55 1.84 3.83 9.79
C GLU A 55 2.21 5.28 9.45
N ARG A 56 1.31 5.99 8.72
CA ARG A 56 1.58 7.37 8.32
C ARG A 56 1.60 8.34 9.49
N ASN A 57 0.81 8.10 10.51
CA ASN A 57 0.58 9.07 11.59
C ASN A 57 1.35 8.78 12.86
N LEU A 58 1.77 7.54 13.07
CA LEU A 58 2.46 7.15 14.29
C LEU A 58 3.96 6.94 14.11
N PHE A 59 4.42 6.81 12.87
CA PHE A 59 5.84 6.58 12.60
C PHE A 59 6.38 7.69 11.70
N PRO A 60 7.66 8.08 11.88
CA PRO A 60 8.25 9.09 11.01
C PRO A 60 8.43 8.57 9.60
N GLY A 61 8.13 9.42 8.62
CA GLY A 61 8.37 9.12 7.22
C GLY A 61 9.61 9.82 6.72
N THR A 62 10.38 9.13 5.89
CA THR A 62 11.54 9.71 5.22
C THR A 62 11.22 9.84 3.73
N VAL A 63 11.30 11.06 3.23
CA VAL A 63 11.04 11.35 1.82
C VAL A 63 12.17 10.77 0.97
N VAL A 64 11.79 10.06 -0.10
CA VAL A 64 12.71 9.43 -1.04
C VAL A 64 12.37 9.94 -2.44
N HIS A 65 13.27 10.72 -3.01
CA HIS A 65 13.02 11.27 -4.35
C HIS A 65 13.33 10.24 -5.42
N PRO A 66 12.48 10.13 -6.45
CA PRO A 66 12.70 9.13 -7.51
C PRO A 66 14.03 9.27 -8.24
N GLY A 67 14.62 10.47 -8.23
CA GLY A 67 15.90 10.73 -8.87
C GLY A 67 17.12 10.43 -8.02
N ASP A 68 16.94 10.01 -6.77
CA ASP A 68 18.07 9.70 -5.89
C ASP A 68 18.82 8.48 -6.40
N CYS A 69 20.15 8.51 -6.26
CA CYS A 69 21.00 7.43 -6.75
C CYS A 69 20.63 6.08 -6.15
N ALA A 70 20.26 6.04 -4.89
CA ALA A 70 19.87 4.81 -4.22
C ALA A 70 18.55 4.24 -4.74
N PHE A 71 17.79 5.02 -5.51
CA PHE A 71 16.47 4.66 -5.98
C PHE A 71 16.33 4.82 -7.48
N ASN A 72 17.43 4.59 -8.22
CA ASN A 72 17.42 4.64 -9.67
C ASN A 72 16.70 3.41 -10.26
N PRO A 73 16.10 3.53 -11.45
CA PRO A 73 15.74 2.35 -12.21
C PRO A 73 16.99 1.48 -12.46
N PRO A 74 16.95 0.17 -12.41
CA PRO A 74 15.78 -0.69 -12.27
C PRO A 74 15.30 -0.93 -10.84
N TRP A 75 15.90 -0.32 -9.83
CA TRP A 75 15.50 -0.56 -8.45
C TRP A 75 14.00 -0.26 -8.25
N ILE A 76 13.56 0.91 -8.73
CA ILE A 76 12.14 1.31 -8.57
C ILE A 76 11.21 0.30 -9.26
N THR A 77 11.61 -0.19 -10.43
CA THR A 77 10.77 -1.13 -11.18
C THR A 77 10.74 -2.52 -10.57
N SER A 78 11.78 -2.91 -9.84
CA SER A 78 11.88 -4.25 -9.27
C SER A 78 11.34 -4.36 -7.86
N VAL A 79 11.20 -3.24 -7.14
CA VAL A 79 10.75 -3.23 -5.76
C VAL A 79 9.24 -3.09 -5.70
N ARG A 80 8.61 -3.91 -4.84
CA ARG A 80 7.18 -3.76 -4.61
C ARG A 80 6.94 -2.53 -3.74
N ILE A 81 6.23 -1.56 -4.29
CA ILE A 81 5.85 -0.35 -3.59
C ILE A 81 4.33 -0.34 -3.49
N ARG A 82 3.81 -0.18 -2.27
CA ARG A 82 2.37 -0.14 -2.04
C ARG A 82 1.90 1.29 -1.80
N CYS A 83 0.63 1.54 -2.12
CA CYS A 83 0.01 2.82 -1.85
C CYS A 83 -0.06 3.06 -0.34
N MET A 84 0.36 4.23 0.11
CA MET A 84 0.37 4.58 1.52
C MET A 84 -1.04 4.72 2.12
N TYR A 85 -2.07 4.83 1.28
CA TYR A 85 -3.44 5.01 1.72
C TYR A 85 -4.27 3.74 1.65
N CYS A 86 -4.26 3.04 0.51
CA CYS A 86 -5.13 1.88 0.31
C CYS A 86 -4.40 0.55 0.25
N GLY A 87 -3.07 0.56 0.21
CA GLY A 87 -2.28 -0.65 0.19
C GLY A 87 -2.17 -1.33 -1.17
N ALA A 88 -2.72 -0.74 -2.23
CA ALA A 88 -2.62 -1.32 -3.56
C ALA A 88 -1.15 -1.36 -4.01
N LYS A 89 -0.77 -2.43 -4.69
CA LYS A 89 0.55 -2.52 -5.30
C LYS A 89 0.61 -1.56 -6.48
N LEU A 90 1.60 -0.69 -6.50
CA LEU A 90 1.77 0.27 -7.59
C LEU A 90 2.18 -0.45 -8.86
N THR A 91 1.54 -0.07 -9.98
CA THR A 91 1.95 -0.52 -11.30
C THR A 91 3.17 0.26 -11.76
N ALA A 92 3.81 -0.19 -12.85
CA ALA A 92 4.92 0.54 -13.45
C ALA A 92 4.51 1.96 -13.82
N ASP A 93 3.30 2.13 -14.37
CA ASP A 93 2.79 3.44 -14.75
C ASP A 93 2.62 4.35 -13.54
N GLU A 94 2.15 3.80 -12.43
CA GLU A 94 1.97 4.57 -11.20
C GLU A 94 3.32 5.00 -10.61
N LYS A 95 4.33 4.14 -10.69
CA LYS A 95 5.69 4.50 -10.30
C LYS A 95 6.26 5.59 -11.21
N ASP A 96 6.02 5.48 -12.52
CA ASP A 96 6.46 6.47 -13.48
C ASP A 96 5.81 7.83 -13.24
N ARG A 97 4.55 7.85 -12.81
CA ARG A 97 3.88 9.09 -12.44
C ARG A 97 4.64 9.82 -11.34
N HIS A 98 5.13 9.09 -10.33
CA HIS A 98 5.94 9.70 -9.29
C HIS A 98 7.18 10.39 -9.87
N ARG A 99 7.83 9.69 -10.80
CA ARG A 99 9.02 10.25 -11.45
C ARG A 99 8.68 11.46 -12.32
N TYR A 100 7.60 11.37 -13.08
CA TYR A 100 7.20 12.42 -14.01
C TYR A 100 6.83 13.70 -13.29
N PHE A 101 6.09 13.61 -12.19
CA PHE A 101 5.67 14.76 -11.41
C PHE A 101 6.63 15.12 -10.27
N GLU A 102 7.72 14.40 -10.16
CA GLU A 102 8.71 14.60 -9.08
C GLU A 102 8.08 14.50 -7.69
N GLU A 103 7.01 13.71 -7.58
CA GLU A 103 6.39 13.43 -6.29
C GLU A 103 7.23 12.36 -5.57
N PRO A 104 7.75 12.64 -4.38
CA PRO A 104 8.60 11.66 -3.70
C PRO A 104 7.81 10.44 -3.23
N PHE A 105 8.52 9.31 -3.17
CA PHE A 105 8.06 8.19 -2.37
C PHE A 105 8.36 8.50 -0.90
N VAL A 106 7.78 7.75 0.01
CA VAL A 106 8.01 7.92 1.44
C VAL A 106 8.35 6.58 2.05
N SER A 107 9.39 6.54 2.87
CA SER A 107 9.76 5.34 3.60
C SER A 107 9.24 5.43 5.03
N PHE A 108 8.46 4.43 5.44
CA PHE A 108 8.01 4.26 6.82
C PHE A 108 8.57 2.94 7.33
N ARG A 109 9.38 2.99 8.39
CA ARG A 109 9.94 1.80 9.00
C ARG A 109 10.69 0.91 7.99
N GLY A 110 11.37 1.55 7.04
CA GLY A 110 12.14 0.85 6.02
C GLY A 110 11.33 0.35 4.81
N ARG A 111 10.05 0.65 4.76
CA ARG A 111 9.19 0.24 3.65
C ARG A 111 8.80 1.44 2.82
N VAL A 112 9.06 1.36 1.52
CA VAL A 112 8.76 2.46 0.60
C VAL A 112 7.29 2.43 0.21
N ARG A 113 6.64 3.60 0.26
CA ARG A 113 5.24 3.78 -0.08
C ARG A 113 5.08 4.89 -1.11
N GLY A 114 4.05 4.77 -1.94
CA GLY A 114 3.70 5.81 -2.91
C GLY A 114 2.20 6.05 -2.91
N ARG A 115 1.67 6.66 -3.97
CA ARG A 115 0.22 6.84 -4.16
C ARG A 115 -0.20 6.21 -5.48
N CYS A 116 -1.27 5.42 -5.45
CA CYS A 116 -1.84 4.85 -6.65
C CYS A 116 -2.72 5.89 -7.37
N TYR A 117 -3.10 5.61 -8.62
CA TYR A 117 -3.94 6.53 -9.39
C TYR A 117 -5.27 6.84 -8.70
N ASP A 118 -5.91 5.84 -8.14
CA ASP A 118 -7.20 6.04 -7.46
C ASP A 118 -7.08 7.00 -6.29
N CYS A 119 -6.01 6.89 -5.52
CA CYS A 119 -5.78 7.77 -4.38
C CYS A 119 -5.35 9.17 -4.82
N CYS A 120 -4.66 9.28 -5.95
CA CYS A 120 -4.31 10.59 -6.50
C CYS A 120 -5.54 11.36 -6.96
N ARG A 121 -6.54 10.67 -7.51
CA ARG A 121 -7.77 11.29 -7.95
C ARG A 121 -8.69 11.69 -6.81
N ASN A 122 -8.50 11.09 -5.66
CA ASN A 122 -9.32 11.36 -4.50
C ASN A 122 -8.73 12.55 -3.75
N GLY A 123 -9.43 13.68 -3.76
CA GLY A 123 -8.94 14.91 -3.15
C GLY A 123 -8.70 14.82 -1.65
N THR A 124 -9.15 13.75 -0.98
CA THR A 124 -8.94 13.55 0.45
C THR A 124 -7.65 12.80 0.78
N ARG A 125 -6.88 12.38 -0.24
CA ARG A 125 -5.67 11.61 -0.05
C ARG A 125 -4.47 12.32 -0.69
N PRO A 126 -4.00 13.39 -0.05
CA PRO A 126 -2.99 14.25 -0.64
C PRO A 126 -1.60 13.63 -0.62
N GLN A 127 -0.70 14.27 -1.36
CA GLN A 127 0.70 13.94 -1.33
C GLN A 127 1.24 14.11 0.08
N TYR A 128 2.07 13.16 0.52
CA TYR A 128 2.72 13.25 1.84
C TYR A 128 3.70 14.42 1.85
N LYS A 129 3.68 15.19 2.94
CA LYS A 129 4.60 16.30 3.13
C LYS A 129 5.36 16.09 4.43
N GLN A 130 6.68 15.90 4.31
CA GLN A 130 7.55 15.76 5.46
C GLN A 130 7.64 17.10 6.18
N GLY A 131 7.56 17.07 7.51
CA GLY A 131 7.66 18.28 8.31
C GLY A 131 6.42 19.14 8.25
N ALA A 132 5.30 18.63 7.77
CA ALA A 132 4.06 19.42 7.66
C ALA A 132 3.51 19.88 9.00
N SER A 133 3.97 19.26 10.07
CA SER A 133 3.54 19.62 11.42
C SER A 133 4.19 20.92 11.92
N GLU A 134 5.12 21.43 11.25
CA GLU A 134 5.85 22.61 11.66
C GLU A 134 5.09 23.89 11.39
#